data_5de710be89ae1f29c6219963f0ab8bf5
#
_entry.id   5de710be89ae1f29c6219963f0ab8bf5
#
_cell.length_a   1.000
_cell.length_b   1.000
_cell.length_c   1.000
_cell.angle_alpha   90.00
_cell.angle_beta   90.00
_cell.angle_gamma   90.00
#
_symmetry.space_group_name_H-M   'P 1'
#
loop_
_entity.id
_entity.type
_entity.pdbx_description
1 polymer ?
#
loop_
_entity_poly.entity_id
_entity_poly.type
_entity_poly.pdbx_seq_one_letter_code
_entity_poly.pdbx_strand_id
1 'polypeptide(L)'
;MEKNYKISIITVTKNSEKFLEDCILSVHNQSYKNYEHIIIDGNSTDNTVNIIKKHEEKIAYWMSESDEGLYDAMNKGIKKSTGDIIGILNSDDIYYDQALKIVNDYFNKKKNLDFLFGSVYKYKLMHGYNPRKIKWSFGFYTTHSVGFFIKRESQLKVGFYNLKYKNSSDYDLFYRMILKFKMKGIATEKDEIFGEFRKGGFSSKFT
;
A
#
# COMPACT_ATOMS: atom_id res chain seq x y z
N MET A 1 -3.66 -23.36 14.71
CA MET A 1 -4.03 -22.03 15.24
C MET A 1 -3.86 -21.03 14.09
N GLU A 2 -4.81 -20.13 13.94
CA GLU A 2 -4.69 -18.98 13.01
C GLU A 2 -3.63 -18.03 13.54
N LYS A 3 -2.77 -17.51 12.65
CA LYS A 3 -1.76 -16.54 12.98
C LYS A 3 -2.38 -15.14 12.97
N ASN A 4 -2.15 -14.37 14.01
CA ASN A 4 -2.51 -12.96 14.06
C ASN A 4 -1.37 -12.14 13.44
N TYR A 5 -1.37 -11.98 12.09
CA TYR A 5 -0.32 -11.28 11.38
C TYR A 5 -0.26 -9.80 11.75
N LYS A 6 0.91 -9.28 12.08
CA LYS A 6 1.10 -7.84 12.18
C LYS A 6 1.19 -7.23 10.78
N ILE A 7 0.39 -6.19 10.51
CA ILE A 7 0.33 -5.53 9.20
C ILE A 7 0.94 -4.13 9.31
N SER A 8 1.97 -3.84 8.52
CA SER A 8 2.53 -2.50 8.38
C SER A 8 1.82 -1.77 7.24
N ILE A 9 1.16 -0.67 7.57
CA ILE A 9 0.59 0.24 6.57
C ILE A 9 1.54 1.42 6.41
N ILE A 10 2.03 1.62 5.18
CA ILE A 10 2.95 2.69 4.83
C ILE A 10 2.18 3.75 4.05
N THR A 11 2.04 4.93 4.62
CA THR A 11 1.50 6.10 3.94
C THR A 11 2.63 7.02 3.53
N VAL A 12 2.70 7.34 2.24
CA VAL A 12 3.61 8.33 1.69
C VAL A 12 2.84 9.60 1.37
N THR A 13 3.40 10.75 1.74
CA THR A 13 2.69 12.02 1.64
C THR A 13 3.62 13.15 1.24
N LYS A 14 3.09 14.12 0.49
CA LYS A 14 3.72 15.40 0.21
C LYS A 14 2.66 16.42 -0.17
N ASN A 15 2.54 17.51 0.62
CA ASN A 15 1.57 18.57 0.41
C ASN A 15 0.14 18.01 0.25
N SER A 16 -0.31 17.26 1.23
CA SER A 16 -1.59 16.52 1.22
C SER A 16 -2.54 16.94 2.33
N GLU A 17 -2.49 18.19 2.78
CA GLU A 17 -3.31 18.71 3.88
C GLU A 17 -4.82 18.45 3.73
N LYS A 18 -5.32 18.34 2.50
CA LYS A 18 -6.74 18.13 2.18
C LYS A 18 -7.21 16.67 2.39
N PHE A 19 -6.28 15.71 2.36
CA PHE A 19 -6.63 14.29 2.25
C PHE A 19 -6.06 13.44 3.39
N LEU A 20 -4.91 13.85 3.96
CA LEU A 20 -4.14 13.03 4.88
C LEU A 20 -4.91 12.65 6.15
N GLU A 21 -5.74 13.55 6.69
CA GLU A 21 -6.51 13.26 7.90
C GLU A 21 -7.48 12.10 7.70
N ASP A 22 -8.23 12.08 6.60
CA ASP A 22 -9.13 10.97 6.26
C ASP A 22 -8.35 9.65 6.06
N CYS A 23 -7.17 9.72 5.42
CA CYS A 23 -6.29 8.56 5.26
C CYS A 23 -5.88 7.99 6.60
N ILE A 24 -5.38 8.81 7.54
CA ILE A 24 -4.98 8.38 8.89
C ILE A 24 -6.17 7.75 9.63
N LEU A 25 -7.32 8.41 9.60
CA LEU A 25 -8.52 7.91 10.26
C LEU A 25 -9.01 6.60 9.66
N SER A 26 -8.91 6.41 8.35
CA SER A 26 -9.29 5.16 7.69
C SER A 26 -8.44 3.97 8.12
N VAL A 27 -7.16 4.18 8.40
CA VAL A 27 -6.27 3.16 8.99
C VAL A 27 -6.60 2.93 10.46
N HIS A 28 -6.81 4.01 11.23
CA HIS A 28 -7.11 3.90 12.65
C HIS A 28 -8.43 3.17 12.94
N ASN A 29 -9.43 3.36 12.08
CA ASN A 29 -10.77 2.80 12.22
C ASN A 29 -10.88 1.34 11.74
N GLN A 30 -9.79 0.71 11.27
CA GLN A 30 -9.82 -0.70 10.88
C GLN A 30 -10.35 -1.58 12.01
N SER A 31 -11.18 -2.55 11.68
CA SER A 31 -11.69 -3.55 12.64
C SER A 31 -10.57 -4.47 13.16
N TYR A 32 -9.61 -4.78 12.33
CA TYR A 32 -8.40 -5.53 12.69
C TYR A 32 -7.37 -4.62 13.36
N LYS A 33 -6.91 -4.98 14.58
CA LYS A 33 -6.10 -4.09 15.43
C LYS A 33 -4.60 -4.43 15.49
N ASN A 34 -4.16 -5.58 14.95
CA ASN A 34 -2.73 -5.91 14.95
C ASN A 34 -2.02 -5.30 13.74
N TYR A 35 -1.91 -3.99 13.71
CA TYR A 35 -1.21 -3.24 12.66
C TYR A 35 -0.29 -2.16 13.26
N GLU A 36 0.56 -1.63 12.43
CA GLU A 36 1.29 -0.39 12.65
C GLU A 36 1.08 0.55 11.47
N HIS A 37 0.93 1.85 11.73
CA HIS A 37 0.85 2.89 10.71
C HIS A 37 2.17 3.66 10.65
N ILE A 38 2.80 3.71 9.48
CA ILE A 38 4.07 4.38 9.22
C ILE A 38 3.81 5.49 8.20
N ILE A 39 4.19 6.73 8.51
CA ILE A 39 4.01 7.87 7.60
C ILE A 39 5.37 8.44 7.20
N ILE A 40 5.60 8.53 5.89
CA ILE A 40 6.80 9.16 5.32
C ILE A 40 6.37 10.40 4.56
N ASP A 41 6.73 11.56 5.10
CA ASP A 41 6.47 12.86 4.51
C ASP A 41 7.70 13.37 3.73
N GLY A 42 7.48 13.74 2.48
CA GLY A 42 8.49 14.24 1.54
C GLY A 42 8.86 15.71 1.74
N ASN A 43 8.96 16.19 3.00
CA ASN A 43 9.22 17.59 3.36
C ASN A 43 8.12 18.52 2.85
N SER A 44 6.90 18.31 3.33
CA SER A 44 5.74 19.14 3.01
C SER A 44 5.88 20.57 3.53
N THR A 45 5.33 21.52 2.79
CA THR A 45 5.36 22.96 3.09
C THR A 45 3.98 23.54 3.44
N ASP A 46 2.94 22.73 3.30
CA ASP A 46 1.56 23.03 3.71
C ASP A 46 1.28 22.52 5.15
N ASN A 47 0.01 22.40 5.52
CA ASN A 47 -0.38 21.94 6.86
C ASN A 47 -0.23 20.42 7.09
N THR A 48 0.32 19.66 6.14
CA THR A 48 0.47 18.17 6.22
C THR A 48 1.17 17.72 7.50
N VAL A 49 2.32 18.32 7.85
CA VAL A 49 3.10 17.93 9.05
C VAL A 49 2.32 18.20 10.34
N ASN A 50 1.54 19.29 10.41
CA ASN A 50 0.71 19.57 11.58
C ASN A 50 -0.42 18.55 11.74
N ILE A 51 -0.99 18.05 10.64
CA ILE A 51 -1.97 16.95 10.67
C ILE A 51 -1.33 15.66 11.20
N ILE A 52 -0.11 15.31 10.78
CA ILE A 52 0.61 14.15 11.31
C ILE A 52 0.78 14.28 12.82
N LYS A 53 1.27 15.42 13.29
CA LYS A 53 1.47 15.70 14.72
C LYS A 53 0.17 15.64 15.53
N LYS A 54 -0.95 16.14 14.98
CA LYS A 54 -2.28 16.07 15.60
C LYS A 54 -2.73 14.62 15.87
N HIS A 55 -2.29 13.68 15.06
CA HIS A 55 -2.66 12.26 15.16
C HIS A 55 -1.49 11.35 15.56
N GLU A 56 -0.45 11.90 16.17
CA GLU A 56 0.80 11.18 16.46
C GLU A 56 0.58 9.93 17.32
N GLU A 57 -0.36 9.98 18.25
CA GLU A 57 -0.71 8.82 19.09
C GLU A 57 -1.28 7.61 18.32
N LYS A 58 -1.73 7.83 17.07
CA LYS A 58 -2.26 6.77 16.17
C LYS A 58 -1.20 6.23 15.19
N ILE A 59 0.00 6.82 15.20
CA ILE A 59 1.06 6.57 14.22
C ILE A 59 2.24 5.93 14.93
N ALA A 60 2.61 4.72 14.51
CA ALA A 60 3.72 3.99 15.11
C ALA A 60 5.09 4.60 14.79
N TYR A 61 5.23 5.21 13.63
CA TYR A 61 6.44 5.90 13.19
C TYR A 61 6.11 6.94 12.12
N TRP A 62 6.72 8.10 12.20
CA TRP A 62 6.69 9.05 11.10
C TRP A 62 8.01 9.81 10.97
N MET A 63 8.28 10.33 9.78
CA MET A 63 9.40 11.22 9.49
C MET A 63 9.01 12.19 8.38
N SER A 64 9.62 13.37 8.42
CA SER A 64 9.51 14.40 7.38
C SER A 64 10.90 14.79 6.93
N GLU A 65 11.24 14.45 5.68
CA GLU A 65 12.50 14.80 5.04
C GLU A 65 12.36 14.81 3.52
N SER A 66 13.26 15.48 2.83
CA SER A 66 13.29 15.44 1.36
C SER A 66 13.51 14.03 0.84
N ASP A 67 12.82 13.69 -0.23
CA ASP A 67 12.92 12.42 -0.94
C ASP A 67 13.22 12.61 -2.44
N GLU A 68 13.63 11.52 -3.10
CA GLU A 68 13.84 11.46 -4.55
C GLU A 68 12.55 11.13 -5.32
N GLY A 69 11.39 11.26 -4.66
CA GLY A 69 10.05 11.00 -5.19
C GLY A 69 9.33 9.86 -4.48
N LEU A 70 8.11 9.58 -4.94
CA LEU A 70 7.15 8.65 -4.35
C LEU A 70 7.77 7.30 -3.93
N TYR A 71 8.57 6.70 -4.80
CA TYR A 71 9.14 5.36 -4.56
C TYR A 71 10.29 5.38 -3.54
N ASP A 72 11.00 6.50 -3.40
CA ASP A 72 11.99 6.65 -2.33
C ASP A 72 11.29 6.72 -0.96
N ALA A 73 10.22 7.50 -0.85
CA ALA A 73 9.39 7.53 0.34
C ALA A 73 8.82 6.14 0.70
N MET A 74 8.32 5.38 -0.29
CA MET A 74 7.87 4.00 -0.09
C MET A 74 9.01 3.10 0.41
N ASN A 75 10.21 3.20 -0.17
CA ASN A 75 11.38 2.43 0.25
C ASN A 75 11.80 2.76 1.70
N LYS A 76 11.73 4.03 2.10
CA LYS A 76 11.99 4.46 3.49
C LYS A 76 10.97 3.81 4.43
N GLY A 77 9.68 3.82 4.08
CA GLY A 77 8.63 3.17 4.85
C GLY A 77 8.81 1.65 4.97
N ILE A 78 9.16 0.96 3.87
CA ILE A 78 9.46 -0.49 3.88
C ILE A 78 10.62 -0.81 4.83
N LYS A 79 11.68 0.00 4.85
CA LYS A 79 12.81 -0.18 5.76
C LYS A 79 12.42 -0.04 7.23
N LYS A 80 11.42 0.78 7.54
CA LYS A 80 10.90 1.01 8.90
C LYS A 80 9.84 0.00 9.34
N SER A 81 9.24 -0.74 8.39
CA SER A 81 8.20 -1.71 8.68
C SER A 81 8.71 -2.89 9.51
N THR A 82 7.92 -3.30 10.50
CA THR A 82 8.21 -4.45 11.37
C THR A 82 7.16 -5.56 11.27
N GLY A 83 6.03 -5.30 10.61
CA GLY A 83 4.95 -6.25 10.44
C GLY A 83 5.30 -7.42 9.52
N ASP A 84 4.54 -8.50 9.62
CA ASP A 84 4.65 -9.69 8.77
C ASP A 84 4.19 -9.41 7.32
N ILE A 85 3.25 -8.46 7.16
CA ILE A 85 2.64 -8.08 5.89
C ILE A 85 2.78 -6.57 5.73
N ILE A 86 3.03 -6.11 4.50
CA ILE A 86 3.16 -4.70 4.14
C ILE A 86 2.04 -4.33 3.16
N GLY A 87 1.37 -3.21 3.41
CA GLY A 87 0.47 -2.52 2.49
C GLY A 87 0.92 -1.08 2.27
N ILE A 88 0.66 -0.55 1.08
CA ILE A 88 0.90 0.86 0.74
C ILE A 88 -0.46 1.55 0.62
N LEU A 89 -0.61 2.68 1.30
CA LEU A 89 -1.77 3.55 1.19
C LEU A 89 -1.28 4.98 0.96
N ASN A 90 -1.49 5.53 -0.23
CA ASN A 90 -1.12 6.92 -0.47
C ASN A 90 -2.01 7.85 0.34
N SER A 91 -1.51 9.05 0.67
CA SER A 91 -2.20 10.00 1.54
C SER A 91 -3.54 10.52 1.02
N ASP A 92 -3.79 10.39 -0.28
CA ASP A 92 -5.05 10.74 -0.95
C ASP A 92 -6.07 9.59 -1.02
N ASP A 93 -5.70 8.39 -0.58
CA ASP A 93 -6.53 7.18 -0.60
C ASP A 93 -7.07 6.83 0.79
N ILE A 94 -8.09 5.96 0.85
CA ILE A 94 -8.65 5.45 2.11
C ILE A 94 -8.90 3.95 2.06
N TYR A 95 -8.78 3.28 3.22
CA TYR A 95 -9.27 1.93 3.43
C TYR A 95 -10.72 1.92 3.97
N TYR A 96 -11.48 0.89 3.60
CA TYR A 96 -12.73 0.53 4.28
C TYR A 96 -12.41 -0.33 5.51
N ASP A 97 -13.27 -0.32 6.51
CA ASP A 97 -13.03 -0.84 7.86
C ASP A 97 -12.65 -2.32 7.97
N GLN A 98 -12.99 -3.15 6.97
CA GLN A 98 -12.70 -4.58 6.95
C GLN A 98 -11.43 -4.96 6.17
N ALA A 99 -10.76 -4.01 5.52
CA ALA A 99 -9.64 -4.30 4.61
C ALA A 99 -8.55 -5.16 5.27
N LEU A 100 -8.04 -4.74 6.44
CA LEU A 100 -6.96 -5.47 7.12
C LEU A 100 -7.40 -6.83 7.67
N LYS A 101 -8.68 -6.97 8.06
CA LYS A 101 -9.23 -8.26 8.47
C LYS A 101 -9.23 -9.25 7.30
N ILE A 102 -9.72 -8.82 6.14
CA ILE A 102 -9.71 -9.64 4.92
C ILE A 102 -8.27 -10.07 4.57
N VAL A 103 -7.32 -9.13 4.62
CA VAL A 103 -5.89 -9.43 4.39
C VAL A 103 -5.39 -10.53 5.33
N ASN A 104 -5.61 -10.39 6.65
CA ASN A 104 -5.20 -11.40 7.63
C ASN A 104 -5.82 -12.78 7.33
N ASP A 105 -7.11 -12.82 7.00
CA ASP A 105 -7.83 -14.06 6.72
C ASP A 105 -7.28 -14.78 5.48
N TYR A 106 -6.96 -14.04 4.40
CA TYR A 106 -6.37 -14.63 3.19
C TYR A 106 -4.99 -15.22 3.44
N PHE A 107 -4.12 -14.52 4.15
CA PHE A 107 -2.78 -15.04 4.47
C PHE A 107 -2.82 -16.24 5.42
N ASN A 108 -3.85 -16.35 6.25
CA ASN A 108 -4.10 -17.55 7.07
C ASN A 108 -4.61 -18.73 6.22
N LYS A 109 -5.61 -18.50 5.37
CA LYS A 109 -6.20 -19.55 4.50
C LYS A 109 -5.22 -20.08 3.45
N LYS A 110 -4.30 -19.24 2.96
CA LYS A 110 -3.38 -19.54 1.86
C LYS A 110 -1.91 -19.46 2.30
N LYS A 111 -1.43 -20.47 3.04
CA LYS A 111 -0.09 -20.49 3.67
C LYS A 111 1.09 -20.14 2.74
N ASN A 112 0.99 -20.49 1.44
CA ASN A 112 2.05 -20.25 0.45
C ASN A 112 1.82 -18.97 -0.38
N LEU A 113 1.04 -18.01 0.12
CA LEU A 113 0.77 -16.76 -0.53
C LEU A 113 1.92 -15.78 -0.25
N ASP A 114 2.47 -15.16 -1.29
CA ASP A 114 3.47 -14.10 -1.17
C ASP A 114 2.83 -12.72 -1.14
N PHE A 115 1.78 -12.50 -1.96
CA PHE A 115 1.08 -11.23 -2.08
C PHE A 115 -0.39 -11.38 -2.47
N LEU A 116 -1.18 -10.34 -2.21
CA LEU A 116 -2.63 -10.29 -2.37
C LEU A 116 -3.05 -9.00 -3.06
N PHE A 117 -4.03 -9.10 -3.96
CA PHE A 117 -4.76 -7.95 -4.50
C PHE A 117 -6.21 -7.97 -4.04
N GLY A 118 -6.67 -6.88 -3.41
CA GLY A 118 -8.07 -6.64 -3.09
C GLY A 118 -8.78 -5.85 -4.18
N SER A 119 -10.10 -5.84 -4.16
CA SER A 119 -10.91 -4.95 -4.98
C SER A 119 -10.81 -3.51 -4.49
N VAL A 120 -10.84 -2.53 -5.40
CA VAL A 120 -10.69 -1.11 -5.08
C VAL A 120 -11.68 -0.28 -5.89
N TYR A 121 -12.32 0.70 -5.28
CA TYR A 121 -13.04 1.74 -6.00
C TYR A 121 -12.08 2.82 -6.50
N LYS A 122 -12.15 3.15 -7.78
CA LYS A 122 -11.46 4.30 -8.37
C LYS A 122 -12.49 5.27 -8.97
N TYR A 123 -13.14 5.02 -10.00
CA TYR A 123 -14.34 5.62 -10.59
C TYR A 123 -15.35 4.53 -10.97
N LYS A 124 -14.89 3.31 -10.88
CA LYS A 124 -15.63 2.06 -10.98
C LYS A 124 -14.92 1.03 -10.10
N LEU A 125 -15.57 -0.08 -9.85
CA LEU A 125 -14.93 -1.19 -9.17
C LEU A 125 -13.80 -1.77 -10.02
N MET A 126 -12.59 -1.73 -9.49
CA MET A 126 -11.40 -2.37 -10.03
C MET A 126 -11.17 -3.67 -9.27
N HIS A 127 -11.03 -4.78 -10.02
CA HIS A 127 -10.84 -6.10 -9.42
C HIS A 127 -9.99 -6.99 -10.31
N GLY A 128 -9.22 -7.87 -9.70
CA GLY A 128 -8.56 -8.98 -10.36
C GLY A 128 -7.04 -8.90 -10.40
N TYR A 129 -6.47 -10.06 -10.65
CA TYR A 129 -5.05 -10.27 -10.86
C TYR A 129 -4.86 -11.36 -11.92
N ASN A 130 -4.11 -11.05 -12.99
CA ASN A 130 -3.79 -12.01 -14.05
C ASN A 130 -2.29 -11.96 -14.39
N PRO A 131 -1.47 -12.84 -13.80
CA PRO A 131 -0.01 -12.82 -13.98
C PRO A 131 0.44 -13.04 -15.43
N ARG A 132 -0.40 -13.66 -16.28
CA ARG A 132 -0.06 -13.87 -17.71
C ARG A 132 0.02 -12.57 -18.49
N LYS A 133 -0.67 -11.52 -18.03
CA LYS A 133 -0.70 -10.21 -18.67
C LYS A 133 0.53 -9.34 -18.37
N ILE A 134 1.37 -9.69 -17.40
CA ILE A 134 2.52 -8.86 -16.98
C ILE A 134 3.46 -8.46 -18.14
N LYS A 135 3.57 -9.30 -19.16
CA LYS A 135 4.42 -9.03 -20.34
C LYS A 135 3.77 -8.14 -21.40
N TRP A 136 2.45 -7.94 -21.34
CA TRP A 136 1.67 -7.37 -22.45
C TRP A 136 0.86 -6.13 -22.07
N SER A 137 0.54 -5.93 -20.78
CA SER A 137 -0.42 -4.92 -20.37
C SER A 137 -0.29 -4.58 -18.90
N PHE A 138 -0.49 -3.29 -18.55
CA PHE A 138 -0.65 -2.84 -17.17
C PHE A 138 -1.95 -3.37 -16.51
N GLY A 139 -2.88 -3.93 -17.27
CA GLY A 139 -4.12 -4.52 -16.75
C GLY A 139 -3.97 -5.89 -16.10
N PHE A 140 -2.80 -6.23 -15.54
CA PHE A 140 -2.56 -7.50 -14.85
C PHE A 140 -2.94 -7.48 -13.36
N TYR A 141 -3.17 -6.32 -12.77
CA TYR A 141 -3.52 -6.14 -11.36
C TYR A 141 -4.56 -5.02 -11.17
N THR A 142 -5.16 -4.98 -10.00
CA THR A 142 -6.19 -4.00 -9.62
C THR A 142 -5.60 -2.62 -9.41
N THR A 143 -4.86 -2.43 -8.34
CA THR A 143 -4.09 -1.21 -8.06
C THR A 143 -2.89 -1.53 -7.18
N HIS A 144 -1.85 -0.70 -7.26
CA HIS A 144 -0.66 -0.80 -6.42
C HIS A 144 -0.90 -0.24 -5.02
N SER A 145 -1.44 0.97 -4.91
CA SER A 145 -1.91 1.53 -3.65
C SER A 145 -3.29 0.96 -3.31
N VAL A 146 -3.72 1.01 -2.05
CA VAL A 146 -4.99 0.49 -1.55
C VAL A 146 -5.16 -1.02 -1.74
N GLY A 147 -4.98 -1.54 -2.97
CA GLY A 147 -5.29 -2.93 -3.31
C GLY A 147 -4.20 -3.95 -3.04
N PHE A 148 -2.96 -3.54 -2.82
CA PHE A 148 -1.81 -4.45 -2.80
C PHE A 148 -1.26 -4.68 -1.39
N PHE A 149 -1.10 -5.97 -1.03
CA PHE A 149 -0.44 -6.41 0.20
C PHE A 149 0.56 -7.51 -0.10
N ILE A 150 1.73 -7.48 0.54
CA ILE A 150 2.82 -8.44 0.35
C ILE A 150 3.39 -8.87 1.69
N LYS A 151 3.78 -10.16 1.82
CA LYS A 151 4.60 -10.58 2.96
C LYS A 151 5.89 -9.79 3.02
N ARG A 152 6.27 -9.35 4.20
CA ARG A 152 7.51 -8.61 4.41
C ARG A 152 8.73 -9.42 3.95
N GLU A 153 8.79 -10.72 4.23
CA GLU A 153 9.86 -11.61 3.76
C GLU A 153 9.96 -11.65 2.23
N SER A 154 8.80 -11.67 1.53
CA SER A 154 8.75 -11.64 0.07
C SER A 154 9.17 -10.28 -0.47
N GLN A 155 8.78 -9.17 0.17
CA GLN A 155 9.24 -7.82 -0.18
C GLN A 155 10.77 -7.69 -0.04
N LEU A 156 11.33 -8.15 1.05
CA LEU A 156 12.78 -8.11 1.26
C LEU A 156 13.54 -9.01 0.27
N LYS A 157 12.98 -10.14 -0.09
CA LYS A 157 13.55 -11.05 -1.09
C LYS A 157 13.57 -10.45 -2.50
N VAL A 158 12.51 -9.78 -2.92
CA VAL A 158 12.45 -9.12 -4.24
C VAL A 158 13.22 -7.81 -4.25
N GLY A 159 13.45 -7.19 -3.10
CA GLY A 159 14.12 -5.91 -2.93
C GLY A 159 13.16 -4.73 -3.05
N PHE A 160 13.72 -3.54 -3.08
CA PHE A 160 13.03 -2.26 -3.06
C PHE A 160 12.53 -1.81 -4.44
N TYR A 161 11.75 -0.73 -4.47
CA TYR A 161 11.41 -0.02 -5.70
C TYR A 161 12.67 0.57 -6.33
N ASN A 162 12.79 0.45 -7.65
CA ASN A 162 13.93 0.93 -8.40
C ASN A 162 13.75 2.43 -8.74
N LEU A 163 14.55 3.29 -8.13
CA LEU A 163 14.42 4.75 -8.25
C LEU A 163 14.75 5.28 -9.66
N LYS A 164 15.31 4.46 -10.54
CA LYS A 164 15.49 4.81 -11.96
C LYS A 164 14.16 4.97 -12.69
N TYR A 165 13.10 4.30 -12.24
CA TYR A 165 11.77 4.35 -12.85
C TYR A 165 10.85 5.30 -12.08
N LYS A 166 10.88 6.58 -12.42
CA LYS A 166 10.15 7.64 -11.71
C LYS A 166 8.63 7.41 -11.62
N ASN A 167 8.02 6.80 -12.65
CA ASN A 167 6.55 6.67 -12.76
C ASN A 167 6.05 5.21 -12.90
N SER A 168 6.95 4.22 -12.91
CA SER A 168 6.59 2.81 -13.17
C SER A 168 7.42 1.81 -12.39
N SER A 169 7.96 2.20 -11.24
CA SER A 169 8.75 1.31 -10.39
C SER A 169 7.91 0.21 -9.73
N ASP A 170 6.60 0.44 -9.57
CA ASP A 170 5.63 -0.58 -9.20
C ASP A 170 5.55 -1.69 -10.26
N TYR A 171 5.51 -1.33 -11.55
CA TYR A 171 5.55 -2.31 -12.63
C TYR A 171 6.85 -3.14 -12.62
N ASP A 172 8.01 -2.50 -12.45
CA ASP A 172 9.30 -3.19 -12.30
C ASP A 172 9.28 -4.16 -11.11
N LEU A 173 8.74 -3.72 -9.96
CA LEU A 173 8.61 -4.57 -8.78
C LEU A 173 7.76 -5.82 -9.09
N PHE A 174 6.58 -5.66 -9.66
CA PHE A 174 5.70 -6.76 -10.02
C PHE A 174 6.32 -7.67 -11.09
N TYR A 175 7.03 -7.11 -12.06
CA TYR A 175 7.77 -7.88 -13.07
C TYR A 175 8.80 -8.80 -12.40
N ARG A 176 9.59 -8.26 -11.47
CA ARG A 176 10.56 -9.05 -10.69
C ARG A 176 9.87 -10.14 -9.86
N MET A 177 8.81 -9.78 -9.11
CA MET A 177 8.05 -10.71 -8.28
C MET A 177 7.53 -11.90 -9.10
N ILE A 178 6.86 -11.62 -10.22
CA ILE A 178 6.13 -12.64 -10.99
C ILE A 178 7.07 -13.44 -11.89
N LEU A 179 7.94 -12.79 -12.64
CA LEU A 179 8.76 -13.47 -13.65
C LEU A 179 10.10 -13.96 -13.13
N LYS A 180 10.78 -13.17 -12.29
CA LYS A 180 12.10 -13.52 -11.78
C LYS A 180 12.02 -14.40 -10.54
N PHE A 181 11.22 -14.01 -9.56
CA PHE A 181 11.13 -14.71 -8.27
C PHE A 181 10.00 -15.74 -8.20
N LYS A 182 9.12 -15.81 -9.22
CA LYS A 182 7.99 -16.75 -9.30
C LYS A 182 7.10 -16.74 -8.06
N MET A 183 6.89 -15.57 -7.49
CA MET A 183 6.07 -15.39 -6.30
C MET A 183 4.60 -15.70 -6.59
N LYS A 184 3.91 -16.23 -5.57
CA LYS A 184 2.50 -16.62 -5.66
C LYS A 184 1.60 -15.50 -5.16
N GLY A 185 0.78 -14.95 -6.06
CA GLY A 185 -0.23 -13.95 -5.75
C GLY A 185 -1.61 -14.39 -6.18
N ILE A 186 -2.63 -13.84 -5.52
CA ILE A 186 -4.04 -14.01 -5.88
C ILE A 186 -4.76 -12.67 -5.77
N ALA A 187 -5.98 -12.59 -6.33
CA ALA A 187 -6.95 -11.56 -5.98
C ALA A 187 -7.95 -12.12 -4.95
N THR A 188 -8.55 -11.24 -4.15
CA THR A 188 -9.69 -11.54 -3.27
C THR A 188 -10.95 -11.81 -4.10
N GLU A 189 -12.08 -12.12 -3.45
CA GLU A 189 -13.37 -12.10 -4.12
C GLU A 189 -13.75 -10.65 -4.52
N LYS A 190 -14.62 -10.53 -5.53
CA LYS A 190 -14.91 -9.23 -6.15
C LYS A 190 -15.60 -8.23 -5.22
N ASP A 191 -16.41 -8.71 -4.30
CA ASP A 191 -17.15 -7.94 -3.30
C ASP A 191 -16.32 -7.59 -2.06
N GLU A 192 -15.13 -8.15 -1.92
CA GLU A 192 -14.18 -7.82 -0.87
C GLU A 192 -13.39 -6.57 -1.22
N ILE A 193 -13.98 -5.41 -0.94
CA ILE A 193 -13.46 -4.10 -1.35
C ILE A 193 -12.58 -3.54 -0.22
N PHE A 194 -11.31 -3.28 -0.54
CA PHE A 194 -10.34 -2.77 0.44
C PHE A 194 -10.49 -1.28 0.71
N GLY A 195 -10.92 -0.50 -0.27
CA GLY A 195 -11.02 0.94 -0.11
C GLY A 195 -11.21 1.69 -1.40
N GLU A 196 -10.89 2.97 -1.37
CA GLU A 196 -11.06 3.89 -2.48
C GLU A 196 -9.76 4.57 -2.87
N PHE A 197 -9.47 4.51 -4.17
CA PHE A 197 -8.43 5.31 -4.84
C PHE A 197 -9.07 6.64 -5.28
N ARG A 198 -8.87 7.69 -4.49
CA ARG A 198 -9.52 8.99 -4.69
C ARG A 198 -8.88 9.80 -5.82
N LYS A 199 -9.67 10.70 -6.42
CA LYS A 199 -9.18 11.68 -7.40
C LYS A 199 -8.59 12.89 -6.70
N GLY A 200 -7.57 13.52 -7.32
CA GLY A 200 -6.98 14.77 -6.84
C GLY A 200 -5.57 14.65 -6.27
N GLY A 201 -5.04 13.43 -6.16
CA GLY A 201 -3.68 13.18 -5.73
C GLY A 201 -2.62 13.32 -6.83
N PHE A 202 -1.41 12.90 -6.50
CA PHE A 202 -0.22 13.03 -7.36
C PHE A 202 -0.41 12.43 -8.77
N SER A 203 -1.07 11.29 -8.87
CA SER A 203 -1.32 10.58 -10.14
C SER A 203 -2.34 11.29 -11.06
N SER A 204 -3.18 12.17 -10.53
CA SER A 204 -4.16 12.91 -11.35
C SER A 204 -3.56 14.11 -12.08
N LYS A 205 -2.31 14.49 -11.79
CA LYS A 205 -1.61 15.60 -12.47
C LYS A 205 -0.97 15.17 -13.81
N PHE A 206 -1.02 13.89 -14.14
CA PHE A 206 -0.40 13.30 -15.34
C PHE A 206 -1.43 12.73 -16.34
N THR A 207 -2.72 13.06 -16.20
CA THR A 207 -3.79 12.68 -17.15
C THR A 207 -4.36 13.90 -17.86
#